data_f8678906381541c5e8cd268c54079328
#
_entry.id   f8678906381541c5e8cd268c54079328
#
_cell.length_a   1.000
_cell.length_b   1.000
_cell.length_c   1.000
_cell.angle_alpha   90.00
_cell.angle_beta   90.00
_cell.angle_gamma   90.00
#
_symmetry.space_group_name_H-M   'P 1'
#
loop_
_entity.id
_entity.type
_entity.pdbx_description
1 polymer ?
#
loop_
_entity_poly.entity_id
_entity_poly.type
_entity_poly.pdbx_seq_one_letter_code
_entity_poly.pdbx_strand_id
1 'polypeptide(L)'
;MSEIKYLISDTSKKLGVEPHVLRYWEEELDMPIKRNEMGHRYYTEDDIRVLMNVRDMKERGIQLKAIKHILKELYANAGYDLRTLEQEAVQNIAAVKQTAVMQNGLNM
;
A
#
# COMPACT_ATOMS: atom_id res chain seq x y z
N MET A 1 22.08 -9.54 7.48
CA MET A 1 22.22 -8.11 7.21
C MET A 1 21.13 -7.34 7.94
N SER A 2 21.52 -6.21 8.47
CA SER A 2 20.53 -5.39 9.16
C SER A 2 19.59 -4.73 8.14
N GLU A 3 18.33 -4.75 8.45
CA GLU A 3 17.32 -4.11 7.65
C GLU A 3 17.42 -2.59 7.79
N ILE A 4 17.29 -1.86 6.68
CA ILE A 4 17.28 -0.42 6.73
C ILE A 4 15.92 0.03 7.25
N LYS A 5 15.95 0.93 8.23
CA LYS A 5 14.74 1.45 8.87
C LYS A 5 14.62 2.93 8.55
N TYR A 6 13.48 3.31 8.01
CA TYR A 6 13.20 4.71 7.65
C TYR A 6 12.17 5.28 8.61
N LEU A 7 12.41 6.48 9.09
CA LEU A 7 11.41 7.19 9.86
C LEU A 7 10.36 7.79 8.94
N ILE A 8 9.25 8.22 9.50
CA ILE A 8 8.14 8.77 8.72
C ILE A 8 8.56 9.96 7.86
N SER A 9 9.46 10.81 8.39
CA SER A 9 9.93 11.98 7.63
C SER A 9 10.69 11.58 6.36
N ASP A 10 11.54 10.56 6.46
CA ASP A 10 12.29 10.06 5.30
C ASP A 10 11.38 9.39 4.31
N THR A 11 10.44 8.60 4.81
CA THR A 11 9.46 7.91 3.99
C THR A 11 8.58 8.90 3.23
N SER A 12 8.13 9.92 3.92
CA SER A 12 7.36 11.02 3.35
C SER A 12 8.09 11.66 2.17
N LYS A 13 9.37 11.95 2.36
CA LYS A 13 10.19 12.54 1.29
C LYS A 13 10.34 11.60 0.10
N LYS A 14 10.59 10.32 0.36
CA LYS A 14 10.75 9.33 -0.71
C LYS A 14 9.49 9.20 -1.53
N LEU A 15 8.33 9.26 -0.91
CA LEU A 15 7.05 9.06 -1.57
C LEU A 15 6.45 10.35 -2.11
N GLY A 16 6.94 11.50 -1.68
CA GLY A 16 6.33 12.76 -2.04
C GLY A 16 4.94 12.93 -1.46
N VAL A 17 4.73 12.38 -0.27
CA VAL A 17 3.44 12.38 0.42
C VAL A 17 3.63 12.92 1.82
N GLU A 18 2.75 13.80 2.27
CA GLU A 18 2.86 14.40 3.60
C GLU A 18 2.77 13.35 4.72
N PRO A 19 3.49 13.56 5.84
CA PRO A 19 3.47 12.58 6.94
C PRO A 19 2.07 12.26 7.46
N HIS A 20 1.20 13.27 7.57
CA HIS A 20 -0.16 13.02 8.06
C HIS A 20 -0.98 12.16 7.09
N VAL A 21 -0.68 12.23 5.79
CA VAL A 21 -1.33 11.37 4.80
C VAL A 21 -0.87 9.93 4.96
N LEU A 22 0.42 9.72 5.22
CA LEU A 22 0.96 8.39 5.47
C LEU A 22 0.32 7.76 6.70
N ARG A 23 0.18 8.54 7.80
CA ARG A 23 -0.47 8.05 9.01
C ARG A 23 -1.93 7.70 8.74
N TYR A 24 -2.61 8.51 7.95
CA TYR A 24 -4.00 8.24 7.57
C TYR A 24 -4.10 6.94 6.76
N TRP A 25 -3.23 6.75 5.78
CA TRP A 25 -3.23 5.50 4.99
C TRP A 25 -2.94 4.29 5.87
N GLU A 26 -1.95 4.39 6.75
CA GLU A 26 -1.61 3.30 7.67
C GLU A 26 -2.84 2.84 8.45
N GLU A 27 -3.58 3.79 9.01
CA GLU A 27 -4.77 3.47 9.80
C GLU A 27 -5.90 2.93 8.94
N GLU A 28 -6.19 3.59 7.84
CA GLU A 28 -7.30 3.19 6.96
C GLU A 28 -7.05 1.85 6.27
N LEU A 29 -5.81 1.56 5.96
CA LEU A 29 -5.45 0.33 5.26
C LEU A 29 -5.05 -0.81 6.20
N ASP A 30 -5.03 -0.55 7.50
CA ASP A 30 -4.58 -1.53 8.51
C ASP A 30 -3.19 -2.09 8.19
N MET A 31 -2.29 -1.24 7.76
CA MET A 31 -0.93 -1.66 7.43
C MET A 31 -0.15 -2.00 8.70
N PRO A 32 0.57 -3.13 8.72
CA PRO A 32 1.32 -3.54 9.91
C PRO A 32 2.65 -2.79 10.04
N ILE A 33 2.58 -1.49 10.25
CA ILE A 33 3.77 -0.66 10.42
C ILE A 33 4.31 -0.84 11.84
N LYS A 34 5.61 -1.06 11.93
CA LYS A 34 6.28 -1.35 13.19
C LYS A 34 6.68 -0.07 13.91
N ARG A 35 6.91 -0.20 15.22
CA ARG A 35 7.42 0.88 16.03
C ARG A 35 8.75 0.46 16.65
N ASN A 36 9.67 1.42 16.78
CA ASN A 36 10.96 1.17 17.41
C ASN A 36 10.82 1.24 18.94
N GLU A 37 11.93 1.10 19.65
CA GLU A 37 11.96 1.10 21.10
C GLU A 37 11.45 2.42 21.71
N MET A 38 11.55 3.51 20.97
CA MET A 38 11.08 4.83 21.40
C MET A 38 9.61 5.07 21.04
N GLY A 39 8.96 4.11 20.42
CA GLY A 39 7.56 4.24 20.03
C GLY A 39 7.33 4.95 18.72
N HIS A 40 8.38 5.27 17.98
CA HIS A 40 8.27 5.94 16.70
C HIS A 40 8.03 4.93 15.59
N ARG A 41 7.22 5.31 14.62
CA ARG A 41 6.99 4.49 13.43
C ARG A 41 8.27 4.35 12.63
N TYR A 42 8.54 3.15 12.14
CA TYR A 42 9.59 2.99 11.15
C TYR A 42 9.09 2.12 10.01
N TYR A 43 9.67 2.36 8.86
CA TYR A 43 9.26 1.70 7.62
C TYR A 43 10.44 0.96 7.05
N THR A 44 10.20 -0.26 6.60
CA THR A 44 11.21 -1.05 5.89
C THR A 44 11.14 -0.70 4.41
N GLU A 45 12.09 -1.19 3.63
CA GLU A 45 12.03 -1.02 2.18
C GLU A 45 10.80 -1.70 1.61
N ASP A 46 10.41 -2.84 2.18
CA ASP A 46 9.20 -3.54 1.79
C ASP A 46 7.98 -2.68 2.01
N ASP A 47 7.88 -2.03 3.18
CA ASP A 47 6.79 -1.13 3.48
C ASP A 47 6.73 0.02 2.50
N ILE A 48 7.90 0.58 2.16
CA ILE A 48 7.97 1.71 1.22
C ILE A 48 7.47 1.28 -0.15
N ARG A 49 7.82 0.09 -0.61
CA ARG A 49 7.33 -0.41 -1.91
C ARG A 49 5.82 -0.58 -1.92
N VAL A 50 5.26 -1.11 -0.83
CA VAL A 50 3.80 -1.21 -0.71
C VAL A 50 3.17 0.18 -0.74
N LEU A 51 3.75 1.13 -0.02
CA LEU A 51 3.25 2.52 0.00
C LEU A 51 3.38 3.20 -1.36
N MET A 52 4.42 2.89 -2.14
CA MET A 52 4.54 3.38 -3.51
C MET A 52 3.37 2.90 -4.36
N ASN A 53 3.00 1.62 -4.20
CA ASN A 53 1.85 1.07 -4.91
C ASN A 53 0.56 1.73 -4.45
N VAL A 54 0.41 1.99 -3.16
CA VAL A 54 -0.76 2.70 -2.63
C VAL A 54 -0.84 4.10 -3.25
N ARG A 55 0.29 4.82 -3.27
CA ARG A 55 0.34 6.15 -3.88
C ARG A 55 -0.10 6.10 -5.34
N ASP A 56 0.45 5.15 -6.10
CA ASP A 56 0.12 5.02 -7.52
C ASP A 56 -1.35 4.69 -7.72
N MET A 57 -1.90 3.82 -6.90
CA MET A 57 -3.32 3.50 -6.94
C MET A 57 -4.18 4.74 -6.67
N LYS A 58 -3.79 5.52 -5.66
CA LYS A 58 -4.49 6.75 -5.33
C LYS A 58 -4.43 7.76 -6.48
N GLU A 59 -3.29 7.90 -7.11
CA GLU A 59 -3.13 8.79 -8.26
C GLU A 59 -4.01 8.36 -9.43
N ARG A 60 -4.28 7.06 -9.55
CA ARG A 60 -5.17 6.52 -10.57
C ARG A 60 -6.65 6.61 -10.19
N GLY A 61 -6.94 7.18 -9.05
CA GLY A 61 -8.32 7.39 -8.61
C GLY A 61 -8.96 6.20 -7.90
N ILE A 62 -8.17 5.21 -7.49
CA ILE A 62 -8.69 4.06 -6.77
C ILE A 62 -8.94 4.47 -5.32
N GLN A 63 -10.11 4.16 -4.79
CA GLN A 63 -10.47 4.52 -3.42
C GLN A 63 -9.73 3.66 -2.40
N LEU A 64 -9.47 4.23 -1.24
CA LEU A 64 -8.77 3.53 -0.16
C LEU A 64 -9.46 2.23 0.24
N LYS A 65 -10.77 2.20 0.22
CA LYS A 65 -11.51 0.99 0.56
C LYS A 65 -11.15 -0.18 -0.34
N ALA A 66 -11.02 0.07 -1.65
CA ALA A 66 -10.60 -0.95 -2.60
C ALA A 66 -9.15 -1.35 -2.38
N ILE A 67 -8.27 -0.37 -2.12
CA ILE A 67 -6.86 -0.62 -1.83
C ILE A 67 -6.74 -1.48 -0.58
N LYS A 68 -7.50 -1.16 0.45
CA LYS A 68 -7.50 -1.93 1.70
C LYS A 68 -7.83 -3.41 1.44
N HIS A 69 -8.82 -3.65 0.61
CA HIS A 69 -9.22 -5.01 0.26
C HIS A 69 -8.08 -5.75 -0.42
N ILE A 70 -7.42 -5.11 -1.38
CA ILE A 70 -6.27 -5.67 -2.08
C ILE A 70 -5.16 -6.03 -1.10
N LEU A 71 -4.78 -5.08 -0.23
CA LEU A 71 -3.70 -5.29 0.72
C LEU A 71 -4.04 -6.38 1.73
N LYS A 72 -5.29 -6.42 2.18
CA LYS A 72 -5.73 -7.42 3.14
C LYS A 72 -5.54 -8.83 2.59
N GLU A 73 -5.90 -9.06 1.35
CA GLU A 73 -5.71 -10.36 0.71
C GLU A 73 -4.22 -10.69 0.57
N LEU A 74 -3.42 -9.72 0.18
CA LEU A 74 -1.99 -9.94 -0.01
C LEU A 74 -1.29 -10.25 1.32
N TYR A 75 -1.61 -9.52 2.38
CA TYR A 75 -1.01 -9.76 3.69
C TYR A 75 -1.50 -11.06 4.33
N ALA A 76 -2.69 -11.52 3.99
CA ALA A 76 -3.23 -12.77 4.51
C ALA A 76 -2.52 -13.99 3.95
N ASN A 77 -1.86 -13.88 2.81
CA ASN A 77 -1.13 -14.96 2.17
C ASN A 77 0.27 -15.07 2.75
N ALA A 78 0.45 -15.94 3.73
CA ALA A 78 1.75 -16.17 4.35
C ALA A 78 2.75 -16.66 3.31
N GLY A 79 3.99 -16.20 3.43
CA GLY A 79 5.08 -16.69 2.58
C GLY A 79 5.23 -15.99 1.23
N TYR A 80 4.46 -14.95 0.98
CA TYR A 80 4.66 -14.17 -0.24
C TYR A 80 5.99 -13.42 -0.17
N ASP A 81 6.61 -13.20 -1.34
CA ASP A 81 7.76 -12.32 -1.41
C ASP A 81 7.32 -10.96 -1.98
N LEU A 82 8.23 -9.99 -1.88
CA LEU A 82 7.90 -8.63 -2.24
C LEU A 82 7.63 -8.46 -3.74
N ARG A 83 8.34 -9.22 -4.57
CA ARG A 83 8.11 -9.15 -6.01
C ARG A 83 6.72 -9.62 -6.37
N THR A 84 6.31 -10.74 -5.76
CA THR A 84 4.97 -11.26 -5.96
C THR A 84 3.93 -10.24 -5.50
N LEU A 85 4.17 -9.62 -4.34
CA LEU A 85 3.28 -8.59 -3.82
C LEU A 85 3.14 -7.42 -4.80
N GLU A 86 4.25 -6.93 -5.33
CA GLU A 86 4.23 -5.82 -6.29
C GLU A 86 3.50 -6.20 -7.57
N GLN A 87 3.79 -7.38 -8.11
CA GLN A 87 3.16 -7.84 -9.32
C GLN A 87 1.66 -8.02 -9.14
N GLU A 88 1.27 -8.62 -8.03
CA GLU A 88 -0.15 -8.83 -7.73
C GLU A 88 -0.87 -7.51 -7.52
N ALA A 89 -0.23 -6.54 -6.86
CA ALA A 89 -0.82 -5.23 -6.67
C ALA A 89 -1.09 -4.55 -8.01
N VAL A 90 -0.13 -4.60 -8.94
CA VAL A 90 -0.29 -4.02 -10.27
C VAL A 90 -1.40 -4.73 -11.04
N GLN A 91 -1.42 -6.06 -11.01
CA GLN A 91 -2.47 -6.83 -11.68
C GLN A 91 -3.83 -6.55 -11.06
N ASN A 92 -3.91 -6.45 -9.75
CA ASN A 92 -5.16 -6.18 -9.06
C ASN A 92 -5.68 -4.78 -9.35
N ILE A 93 -4.80 -3.80 -9.53
CA ILE A 93 -5.21 -2.46 -9.96
C ILE A 93 -5.90 -2.56 -11.31
N ALA A 94 -5.30 -3.25 -12.27
CA ALA A 94 -5.88 -3.43 -13.59
C ALA A 94 -7.20 -4.19 -13.51
N ALA A 95 -7.24 -5.25 -12.71
CA ALA A 95 -8.45 -6.05 -12.54
C ALA A 95 -9.59 -5.23 -11.91
N VAL A 96 -9.28 -4.44 -10.88
CA VAL A 96 -10.28 -3.59 -10.25
C VAL A 96 -10.85 -2.59 -11.25
N LYS A 97 -9.99 -1.97 -12.05
CA LYS A 97 -10.45 -1.02 -13.07
C LYS A 97 -11.30 -1.70 -14.13
N GLN A 98 -10.85 -2.86 -14.61
CA GLN A 98 -11.63 -3.63 -15.59
C GLN A 98 -12.99 -4.03 -15.03
N THR A 99 -12.99 -4.54 -13.81
CA THR A 99 -14.22 -4.97 -13.16
C THR A 99 -15.20 -3.80 -13.03
N ALA A 100 -14.71 -2.64 -12.61
CA ALA A 100 -15.56 -1.46 -12.48
C ALA A 100 -16.14 -1.04 -13.83
N VAL A 101 -15.31 -1.03 -14.87
CA VAL A 101 -15.77 -0.69 -16.22
C VAL A 101 -16.76 -1.71 -16.73
N MET A 102 -16.48 -2.99 -16.55
CA MET A 102 -17.37 -4.06 -17.00
C MET A 102 -18.70 -4.03 -16.25
N GLN A 103 -18.68 -3.80 -14.95
CA GLN A 103 -19.91 -3.69 -14.18
C GLN A 103 -20.77 -2.53 -14.66
N ASN A 104 -20.14 -1.40 -14.95
CA ASN A 104 -20.85 -0.25 -15.49
C ASN A 104 -21.45 -0.57 -16.87
N GLY A 105 -20.72 -1.34 -17.67
CA GLY A 105 -21.21 -1.76 -18.96
C GLY A 105 -22.32 -2.80 -18.89
N LEU A 106 -22.23 -3.71 -17.93
CA LEU A 106 -23.20 -4.78 -17.77
C LEU A 106 -24.50 -4.31 -17.11
N ASN A 107 -24.42 -3.26 -16.33
CA ASN A 107 -25.58 -2.72 -15.63
C ASN A 107 -26.42 -1.77 -16.50
N MET A 108 -26.06 -1.64 -17.73
CA MET A 108 -26.86 -0.85 -18.68
C MET A 108 -28.02 -1.63 -19.22
#